data_dee8825fd45fb6f3212389c6eeda0c37
#
_entry.id   dee8825fd45fb6f3212389c6eeda0c37
#
_cell.length_a   1.000
_cell.length_b   1.000
_cell.length_c   1.000
_cell.angle_alpha   90.00
_cell.angle_beta   90.00
_cell.angle_gamma   90.00
#
_symmetry.space_group_name_H-M   'P 1'
#
loop_
_entity.id
_entity.type
_entity.pdbx_description
1 polymer ?
#
loop_
_entity_poly.entity_id
_entity_poly.type
_entity_poly.pdbx_seq_one_letter_code
_entity_poly.pdbx_strand_id
1 'polypeptide(L)'
;MALNKYLDIAPEVQKALDEGRPVVALESTIISHGMPYPQNVETALNVEKIIREHGATPATIAVIGGRLKAGLSPEEIDYLGKTGPAVAKASRRDLPVLVAEGRDGATTVTTTMIIAHMAGISVFATGGIGGVHRGAETTMDISADLEELAHTP
;
A
#
# COMPACT_ATOMS: atom_id res chain seq x y z
N MET A 1 0.56 7.57 22.16
CA MET A 1 1.67 7.12 21.29
C MET A 1 2.12 8.30 20.43
N ALA A 2 3.40 8.58 20.37
CA ALA A 2 3.88 9.57 19.41
C ALA A 2 3.63 8.99 18.01
N LEU A 3 2.76 9.64 17.23
CA LEU A 3 2.54 9.31 15.82
C LEU A 3 3.92 9.28 15.14
N ASN A 4 4.18 8.23 14.38
CA ASN A 4 5.42 8.13 13.62
C ASN A 4 5.52 9.36 12.71
N LYS A 5 6.59 10.14 12.89
CA LYS A 5 6.78 11.42 12.18
C LYS A 5 6.80 11.29 10.65
N TYR A 6 6.92 10.07 10.13
CA TYR A 6 6.93 9.78 8.70
C TYR A 6 5.60 9.24 8.17
N LEU A 7 4.61 9.00 9.06
CA LEU A 7 3.32 8.42 8.70
C LEU A 7 2.25 9.50 8.61
N ASP A 8 1.54 9.52 7.48
CA ASP A 8 0.36 10.32 7.24
C ASP A 8 -0.86 9.39 7.12
N ILE A 9 -1.85 9.58 7.98
CA ILE A 9 -3.11 8.85 7.93
C ILE A 9 -4.18 9.79 7.39
N ALA A 10 -4.91 9.35 6.36
CA ALA A 10 -6.01 10.13 5.80
C ALA A 10 -7.09 10.42 6.88
N PRO A 11 -7.70 11.61 6.89
CA PRO A 11 -8.66 11.98 7.93
C PRO A 11 -9.83 11.01 8.08
N GLU A 12 -10.36 10.45 6.96
CA GLU A 12 -11.43 9.46 7.01
C GLU A 12 -10.98 8.14 7.63
N VAL A 13 -9.73 7.72 7.37
CA VAL A 13 -9.12 6.51 7.94
C VAL A 13 -8.91 6.71 9.44
N GLN A 14 -8.29 7.82 9.83
CA GLN A 14 -8.08 8.15 11.25
C GLN A 14 -9.40 8.17 12.02
N LYS A 15 -10.41 8.84 11.48
CA LYS A 15 -11.76 8.89 12.09
C LYS A 15 -12.38 7.49 12.23
N ALA A 16 -12.23 6.63 11.22
CA ALA A 16 -12.75 5.27 11.28
C ALA A 16 -12.06 4.45 12.38
N LEU A 17 -10.74 4.57 12.51
CA LEU A 17 -9.96 3.91 13.57
C LEU A 17 -10.37 4.41 14.97
N ASP A 18 -10.50 5.72 15.15
CA ASP A 18 -10.89 6.33 16.43
C ASP A 18 -12.31 5.91 16.87
N GLU A 19 -13.22 5.70 15.91
CA GLU A 19 -14.58 5.24 16.13
C GLU A 19 -14.72 3.71 16.21
N GLY A 20 -13.63 2.95 16.05
CA GLY A 20 -13.66 1.48 16.04
C GLY A 20 -14.40 0.89 14.83
N ARG A 21 -14.50 1.65 13.72
CA ARG A 21 -15.10 1.17 12.48
C ARG A 21 -14.09 0.37 11.66
N PRO A 22 -14.55 -0.60 10.85
CA PRO A 22 -13.67 -1.43 10.05
C PRO A 22 -12.90 -0.61 9.00
N VAL A 23 -11.58 -0.82 8.95
CA VAL A 23 -10.69 -0.25 7.94
C VAL A 23 -9.99 -1.37 7.21
N VAL A 24 -9.90 -1.27 5.88
CA VAL A 24 -9.26 -2.27 5.01
C VAL A 24 -8.11 -1.61 4.26
N ALA A 25 -6.88 -2.08 4.52
CA ALA A 25 -5.70 -1.68 3.77
C ALA A 25 -5.70 -2.30 2.36
N LEU A 26 -5.19 -1.56 1.39
CA LEU A 26 -4.99 -1.99 0.01
C LEU A 26 -3.57 -1.66 -0.44
N GLU A 27 -2.94 -2.54 -1.21
CA GLU A 27 -1.63 -2.29 -1.81
C GLU A 27 -1.72 -1.33 -3.00
N SER A 28 -0.58 -0.75 -3.38
CA SER A 28 -0.50 0.13 -4.55
C SER A 28 0.37 -0.40 -5.70
N THR A 29 1.05 -1.55 -5.52
CA THR A 29 1.78 -2.17 -6.62
C THR A 29 0.89 -2.44 -7.83
N ILE A 30 -0.35 -2.87 -7.62
CA ILE A 30 -1.31 -3.10 -8.71
C ILE A 30 -1.62 -1.82 -9.49
N ILE A 31 -1.55 -0.65 -8.85
CA ILE A 31 -1.80 0.64 -9.50
C ILE A 31 -0.64 1.02 -10.42
N SER A 32 0.60 0.94 -9.94
CA SER A 32 1.77 1.42 -10.70
C SER A 32 2.40 0.36 -11.59
N HIS A 33 2.25 -0.94 -11.27
CA HIS A 33 2.95 -2.03 -11.95
C HIS A 33 2.05 -3.15 -12.46
N GLY A 34 0.76 -3.16 -12.09
CA GLY A 34 -0.13 -4.28 -12.38
C GLY A 34 -0.93 -4.14 -13.66
N MET A 35 -1.37 -2.93 -13.98
CA MET A 35 -2.27 -2.66 -15.12
C MET A 35 -1.90 -1.35 -15.82
N PRO A 36 -2.24 -1.20 -17.12
CA PRO A 36 -2.03 0.06 -17.84
C PRO A 36 -2.98 1.16 -17.36
N TYR A 37 -2.54 2.41 -17.49
CA TYR A 37 -3.41 3.58 -17.32
C TYR A 37 -4.39 3.68 -18.52
N PRO A 38 -5.66 4.07 -18.31
CA PRO A 38 -6.31 4.48 -17.05
C PRO A 38 -6.95 3.32 -16.24
N GLN A 39 -6.92 2.10 -16.76
CA GLN A 39 -7.59 0.95 -16.16
C GLN A 39 -7.13 0.67 -14.72
N ASN A 40 -5.84 0.90 -14.40
CA ASN A 40 -5.28 0.76 -13.07
C ASN A 40 -5.98 1.68 -12.04
N VAL A 41 -6.18 2.94 -12.39
CA VAL A 41 -6.86 3.94 -11.54
C VAL A 41 -8.33 3.60 -11.37
N GLU A 42 -9.02 3.29 -12.47
CA GLU A 42 -10.43 2.89 -12.45
C GLU A 42 -10.66 1.68 -11.54
N THR A 43 -9.78 0.68 -11.64
CA THR A 43 -9.85 -0.53 -10.79
C THR A 43 -9.63 -0.19 -9.32
N ALA A 44 -8.61 0.60 -9.00
CA ALA A 44 -8.33 0.99 -7.62
C ALA A 44 -9.50 1.75 -6.98
N LEU A 45 -10.04 2.75 -7.68
CA LEU A 45 -11.18 3.53 -7.20
C LEU A 45 -12.46 2.68 -7.08
N ASN A 46 -12.66 1.72 -7.99
CA ASN A 46 -13.80 0.82 -7.90
C ASN A 46 -13.69 -0.14 -6.71
N VAL A 47 -12.50 -0.66 -6.41
CA VAL A 47 -12.27 -1.49 -5.21
C VAL A 47 -12.56 -0.69 -3.94
N GLU A 48 -12.06 0.54 -3.84
CA GLU A 48 -12.37 1.41 -2.70
C GLU A 48 -13.89 1.68 -2.57
N LYS A 49 -14.58 1.92 -3.68
CA LYS A 49 -16.03 2.10 -3.71
C LYS A 49 -16.76 0.87 -3.16
N ILE A 50 -16.38 -0.33 -3.61
CA ILE A 50 -16.99 -1.58 -3.13
C ILE A 50 -16.80 -1.74 -1.61
N ILE A 51 -15.61 -1.45 -1.09
CA ILE A 51 -15.34 -1.51 0.35
C ILE A 51 -16.26 -0.55 1.11
N ARG A 52 -16.44 0.69 0.63
CA ARG A 52 -17.35 1.66 1.23
C ARG A 52 -18.81 1.21 1.20
N GLU A 53 -19.26 0.63 0.08
CA GLU A 53 -20.62 0.09 -0.07
C GLU A 53 -20.92 -1.05 0.92
N HIS A 54 -19.88 -1.76 1.38
CA HIS A 54 -19.99 -2.81 2.41
C HIS A 54 -19.72 -2.32 3.83
N GLY A 55 -19.69 -1.00 4.05
CA GLY A 55 -19.63 -0.39 5.39
C GLY A 55 -18.24 -0.34 6.02
N ALA A 56 -17.18 -0.58 5.26
CA ALA A 56 -15.79 -0.42 5.69
C ALA A 56 -15.15 0.82 5.07
N THR A 57 -14.05 1.29 5.67
CA THR A 57 -13.25 2.41 5.15
C THR A 57 -12.03 1.85 4.42
N PRO A 58 -11.83 2.11 3.12
CA PRO A 58 -10.62 1.71 2.43
C PRO A 58 -9.43 2.60 2.82
N ALA A 59 -8.24 2.01 2.84
CA ALA A 59 -6.99 2.70 3.07
C ALA A 59 -5.95 2.18 2.07
N THR A 60 -5.90 2.78 0.87
CA THR A 60 -4.83 2.48 -0.08
C THR A 60 -3.51 3.01 0.47
N ILE A 61 -2.49 2.15 0.49
CA ILE A 61 -1.19 2.39 1.11
C ILE A 61 -0.14 2.67 0.02
N ALA A 62 0.66 3.71 0.20
CA ALA A 62 1.80 4.03 -0.66
C ALA A 62 2.86 4.84 0.09
N VAL A 63 3.98 5.11 -0.58
CA VAL A 63 4.94 6.14 -0.18
C VAL A 63 4.88 7.26 -1.21
N ILE A 64 4.64 8.49 -0.78
CA ILE A 64 4.60 9.66 -1.66
C ILE A 64 5.48 10.76 -1.06
N GLY A 65 6.47 11.23 -1.83
CA GLY A 65 7.42 12.23 -1.36
C GLY A 65 8.17 11.82 -0.09
N GLY A 66 8.44 10.52 0.08
CA GLY A 66 9.07 9.96 1.29
C GLY A 66 8.15 9.87 2.51
N ARG A 67 6.84 10.14 2.34
CA ARG A 67 5.84 10.01 3.40
C ARG A 67 5.13 8.67 3.26
N LEU A 68 5.03 7.94 4.36
CA LEU A 68 4.24 6.71 4.44
C LEU A 68 2.77 7.09 4.54
N LYS A 69 1.97 6.71 3.55
CA LYS A 69 0.56 7.11 3.45
C LYS A 69 -0.35 5.93 3.79
N ALA A 70 -1.30 6.16 4.70
CA ALA A 70 -2.40 5.23 4.97
C ALA A 70 -3.73 5.90 4.59
N GLY A 71 -4.23 5.56 3.43
CA GLY A 71 -5.32 6.23 2.73
C GLY A 71 -4.78 7.27 1.74
N LEU A 72 -5.06 7.06 0.46
CA LEU A 72 -4.73 7.99 -0.63
C LEU A 72 -5.97 8.75 -1.05
N SER A 73 -5.77 10.01 -1.51
CA SER A 73 -6.82 10.72 -2.22
C SER A 73 -6.98 10.16 -3.65
N PRO A 74 -8.14 10.40 -4.32
CA PRO A 74 -8.29 10.05 -5.73
C PRO A 74 -7.21 10.64 -6.64
N GLU A 75 -6.74 11.85 -6.33
CA GLU A 75 -5.65 12.52 -7.06
C GLU A 75 -4.30 11.82 -6.86
N GLU A 76 -4.03 11.33 -5.64
CA GLU A 76 -2.82 10.55 -5.34
C GLU A 76 -2.86 9.18 -6.04
N ILE A 77 -4.02 8.53 -6.11
CA ILE A 77 -4.22 7.28 -6.85
C ILE A 77 -4.01 7.51 -8.36
N ASP A 78 -4.59 8.58 -8.92
CA ASP A 78 -4.40 8.95 -10.33
C ASP A 78 -2.94 9.29 -10.64
N TYR A 79 -2.27 10.02 -9.75
CA TYR A 79 -0.84 10.32 -9.85
C TYR A 79 0.01 9.04 -9.94
N LEU A 80 -0.19 8.09 -9.02
CA LEU A 80 0.54 6.81 -9.03
C LEU A 80 0.24 6.01 -10.29
N GLY A 81 -1.01 6.01 -10.74
CA GLY A 81 -1.43 5.32 -11.95
C GLY A 81 -0.82 5.89 -13.22
N LYS A 82 -0.75 7.22 -13.35
CA LYS A 82 -0.11 7.92 -14.48
C LYS A 82 1.40 7.75 -14.49
N THR A 83 2.02 7.87 -13.32
CA THR A 83 3.48 7.71 -13.19
C THR A 83 3.90 6.27 -13.48
N GLY A 84 3.03 5.31 -13.15
CA GLY A 84 3.18 3.91 -13.51
C GLY A 84 4.52 3.31 -13.09
N PRO A 85 5.21 2.55 -13.96
CA PRO A 85 6.44 1.84 -13.62
C PRO A 85 7.64 2.74 -13.24
N ALA A 86 7.55 4.06 -13.40
CA ALA A 86 8.59 4.98 -12.93
C ALA A 86 8.56 5.16 -11.39
N VAL A 87 7.43 4.84 -10.74
CA VAL A 87 7.36 4.73 -9.27
C VAL A 87 8.11 3.49 -8.82
N ALA A 88 8.93 3.59 -7.78
CA ALA A 88 9.66 2.44 -7.25
C ALA A 88 8.69 1.37 -6.73
N LYS A 89 8.95 0.09 -7.03
CA LYS A 89 8.26 -1.02 -6.37
C LYS A 89 8.89 -1.21 -5.00
N ALA A 90 8.15 -0.81 -3.96
CA ALA A 90 8.66 -0.75 -2.60
C ALA A 90 8.48 -2.06 -1.84
N SER A 91 9.57 -2.69 -1.43
CA SER A 91 9.61 -3.77 -0.45
C SER A 91 10.21 -3.27 0.86
N ARG A 92 10.30 -4.12 1.90
CA ARG A 92 10.83 -3.75 3.23
C ARG A 92 12.14 -2.99 3.16
N ARG A 93 13.10 -3.47 2.37
CA ARG A 93 14.44 -2.89 2.22
C ARG A 93 14.44 -1.48 1.61
N ASP A 94 13.40 -1.18 0.82
CA ASP A 94 13.33 0.08 0.07
C ASP A 94 12.76 1.23 0.91
N LEU A 95 11.94 0.92 1.94
CA LEU A 95 11.26 1.93 2.76
C LEU A 95 12.22 2.98 3.35
N PRO A 96 13.32 2.61 4.03
CA PRO A 96 14.22 3.61 4.62
C PRO A 96 14.84 4.53 3.57
N VAL A 97 15.17 3.98 2.40
CA VAL A 97 15.78 4.73 1.30
C VAL A 97 14.76 5.71 0.71
N LEU A 98 13.55 5.25 0.40
CA LEU A 98 12.48 6.09 -0.14
C LEU A 98 12.14 7.25 0.81
N VAL A 99 12.07 6.98 2.11
CA VAL A 99 11.82 8.01 3.12
C VAL A 99 12.98 9.02 3.18
N ALA A 100 14.22 8.54 3.18
CA ALA A 100 15.40 9.40 3.29
C ALA A 100 15.61 10.29 2.06
N GLU A 101 15.29 9.77 0.87
CA GLU A 101 15.44 10.47 -0.41
C GLU A 101 14.21 11.28 -0.83
N GLY A 102 13.10 11.20 -0.07
CA GLY A 102 11.86 11.88 -0.41
C GLY A 102 11.21 11.35 -1.69
N ARG A 103 11.33 10.05 -1.97
CA ARG A 103 10.87 9.41 -3.21
C ARG A 103 9.52 8.72 -3.05
N ASP A 104 8.93 8.41 -4.22
CA ASP A 104 7.68 7.68 -4.30
C ASP A 104 7.91 6.16 -4.37
N GLY A 105 6.98 5.41 -3.78
CA GLY A 105 6.98 3.95 -3.78
C GLY A 105 5.59 3.37 -3.81
N ALA A 106 5.32 2.51 -4.78
CA ALA A 106 4.15 1.64 -4.80
C ALA A 106 4.41 0.42 -3.91
N THR A 107 3.57 0.21 -2.90
CA THR A 107 3.80 -0.77 -1.86
C THR A 107 3.42 -2.19 -2.29
N THR A 108 4.34 -3.13 -2.07
CA THR A 108 4.08 -4.58 -2.14
C THR A 108 3.26 -5.02 -0.93
N VAL A 109 2.87 -6.30 -0.88
CA VAL A 109 2.21 -6.88 0.31
C VAL A 109 3.01 -6.60 1.58
N THR A 110 4.33 -6.84 1.55
CA THR A 110 5.24 -6.58 2.67
C THR A 110 5.11 -5.16 3.21
N THR A 111 5.31 -4.16 2.36
CA THR A 111 5.32 -2.77 2.82
C THR A 111 3.94 -2.24 3.14
N THR A 112 2.90 -2.77 2.48
CA THR A 112 1.50 -2.49 2.84
C THR A 112 1.21 -2.95 4.26
N MET A 113 1.61 -4.18 4.62
CA MET A 113 1.45 -4.72 5.98
C MET A 113 2.17 -3.86 7.03
N ILE A 114 3.43 -3.51 6.78
CA ILE A 114 4.23 -2.69 7.70
C ILE A 114 3.53 -1.35 7.96
N ILE A 115 3.13 -0.63 6.91
CA ILE A 115 2.51 0.69 7.03
C ILE A 115 1.11 0.58 7.66
N ALA A 116 0.32 -0.43 7.27
CA ALA A 116 -0.99 -0.69 7.85
C ALA A 116 -0.89 -0.95 9.36
N HIS A 117 0.05 -1.80 9.79
CA HIS A 117 0.30 -2.06 11.20
C HIS A 117 0.71 -0.79 11.97
N MET A 118 1.60 0.03 11.39
CA MET A 118 1.98 1.33 11.97
C MET A 118 0.81 2.29 12.11
N ALA A 119 -0.18 2.21 11.20
CA ALA A 119 -1.40 3.00 11.25
C ALA A 119 -2.49 2.42 12.18
N GLY A 120 -2.31 1.22 12.71
CA GLY A 120 -3.32 0.52 13.53
C GLY A 120 -4.40 -0.19 12.71
N ILE A 121 -4.15 -0.46 11.42
CA ILE A 121 -5.07 -1.18 10.54
C ILE A 121 -4.75 -2.68 10.61
N SER A 122 -5.73 -3.49 10.96
CA SER A 122 -5.56 -4.94 11.19
C SER A 122 -6.10 -5.83 10.05
N VAL A 123 -6.75 -5.25 9.04
CA VAL A 123 -7.29 -5.99 7.89
C VAL A 123 -6.65 -5.48 6.60
N PHE A 124 -6.14 -6.38 5.80
CA PHE A 124 -5.57 -6.10 4.50
C PHE A 124 -6.18 -7.02 3.43
N ALA A 125 -6.67 -6.46 2.33
CA ALA A 125 -7.19 -7.19 1.20
C ALA A 125 -6.24 -7.07 0.00
N THR A 126 -5.88 -8.19 -0.61
CA THR A 126 -4.99 -8.26 -1.77
C THR A 126 -5.40 -9.37 -2.73
N GLY A 127 -5.06 -9.23 -4.01
CA GLY A 127 -5.28 -10.24 -5.03
C GLY A 127 -4.28 -11.40 -5.01
N GLY A 128 -3.16 -11.27 -4.28
CA GLY A 128 -2.15 -12.31 -4.18
C GLY A 128 -1.05 -11.98 -3.19
N ILE A 129 -0.47 -13.02 -2.60
CA ILE A 129 0.63 -12.94 -1.63
C ILE A 129 1.73 -13.92 -2.00
N GLY A 130 2.90 -13.75 -1.39
CA GLY A 130 4.03 -14.68 -1.47
C GLY A 130 5.13 -14.22 -2.41
N GLY A 131 4.82 -13.95 -3.69
CA GLY A 131 5.78 -13.41 -4.65
C GLY A 131 7.05 -14.23 -4.86
N VAL A 132 6.93 -15.58 -4.78
CA VAL A 132 8.00 -16.50 -5.20
C VAL A 132 7.67 -16.94 -6.61
N HIS A 133 8.38 -16.40 -7.59
CA HIS A 133 8.12 -16.64 -9.00
C HIS A 133 8.78 -17.92 -9.52
N ARG A 134 8.19 -18.55 -10.54
CA ARG A 134 8.84 -19.68 -11.22
C ARG A 134 10.17 -19.22 -11.82
N GLY A 135 11.23 -20.01 -11.63
CA GLY A 135 12.57 -19.64 -12.05
C GLY A 135 13.31 -18.78 -11.04
N ALA A 136 12.77 -18.59 -9.85
CA ALA A 136 13.41 -17.81 -8.77
C ALA A 136 14.80 -18.34 -8.39
N GLU A 137 15.06 -19.63 -8.60
CA GLU A 137 16.35 -20.26 -8.41
C GLU A 137 17.46 -19.69 -9.31
N THR A 138 17.08 -19.04 -10.42
CA THR A 138 18.02 -18.40 -11.37
C THR A 138 17.91 -16.89 -11.35
N THR A 139 16.71 -16.34 -11.14
CA THR A 139 16.47 -14.89 -11.19
C THR A 139 16.61 -14.20 -9.84
N MET A 140 16.55 -14.96 -8.73
CA MET A 140 16.48 -14.46 -7.34
C MET A 140 15.29 -13.50 -7.11
N ASP A 141 14.24 -13.59 -7.95
CA ASP A 141 13.03 -12.79 -7.81
C ASP A 141 12.11 -13.42 -6.76
N ILE A 142 12.43 -13.14 -5.51
CA ILE A 142 11.72 -13.60 -4.31
C ILE A 142 11.33 -12.38 -3.48
N SER A 143 10.02 -12.23 -3.23
CA SER A 143 9.50 -11.17 -2.36
C SER A 143 9.76 -11.50 -0.88
N ALA A 144 9.82 -10.46 -0.05
CA ALA A 144 9.84 -10.58 1.41
C ALA A 144 8.45 -10.87 2.03
N ASP A 145 7.42 -11.10 1.23
CA ASP A 145 6.04 -11.23 1.71
C ASP A 145 5.86 -12.35 2.73
N LEU A 146 6.42 -13.54 2.46
CA LEU A 146 6.27 -14.68 3.36
C LEU A 146 6.97 -14.46 4.70
N GLU A 147 8.12 -13.80 4.68
CA GLU A 147 8.85 -13.42 5.89
C GLU A 147 8.06 -12.39 6.70
N GLU A 148 7.53 -11.36 6.03
CA GLU A 148 6.74 -10.33 6.70
C GLU A 148 5.44 -10.88 7.28
N LEU A 149 4.75 -11.79 6.57
CA LEU A 149 3.55 -12.47 7.07
C LEU A 149 3.80 -13.25 8.36
N ALA A 150 5.04 -13.69 8.60
CA ALA A 150 5.43 -14.37 9.83
C ALA A 150 5.74 -13.44 11.01
N HIS A 151 5.95 -12.12 10.75
CA HIS A 151 6.43 -11.19 11.76
C HIS A 151 5.48 -10.02 12.05
N THR A 152 4.65 -9.61 11.10
CA THR A 152 3.64 -8.55 11.32
C THR A 152 2.37 -9.16 11.87
N PRO A 153 1.88 -8.71 13.06
CA PRO A 153 0.66 -9.21 13.69
C PRO A 153 -0.58 -8.96 12.86
#